data_5313ddfe2b7e25b42782544842ad0fee
#
_entry.id   5313ddfe2b7e25b42782544842ad0fee
#
_cell.length_a   1.000
_cell.length_b   1.000
_cell.length_c   1.000
_cell.angle_alpha   90.00
_cell.angle_beta   90.00
_cell.angle_gamma   90.00
#
_symmetry.space_group_name_H-M   'P 1'
#
loop_
_entity.id
_entity.type
_entity.pdbx_description
1 polymer ?
#
loop_
_entity_poly.entity_id
_entity_poly.type
_entity_poly.pdbx_seq_one_letter_code
_entity_poly.pdbx_strand_id
1 'polypeptide(L)'
;MLKIENVEVLGWEHAIRGMRNPKNSWTKSDSGTKCPYGKEKCCGECQQNFCIGPNDKQLMTTLRNAGTDHRKFMRMITVYLDITAPLYWWKEFDTYKVGTVANSCSTMHKIAAKEFTLDDFSHEHLDTFRGLTMYAPQE
;
A
#
# COMPACT_ATOMS: atom_id res chain seq x y z
N MET A 1 -16.03 2.24 -4.80
CA MET A 1 -15.13 1.06 -4.63
C MET A 1 -13.69 1.53 -4.39
N LEU A 2 -12.94 0.89 -3.51
CA LEU A 2 -11.49 1.13 -3.31
C LEU A 2 -10.72 0.21 -4.24
N LYS A 3 -9.77 0.75 -5.02
CA LYS A 3 -8.90 -0.01 -5.92
C LYS A 3 -7.44 0.38 -5.69
N ILE A 4 -6.55 -0.60 -5.61
CA ILE A 4 -5.10 -0.40 -5.44
C ILE A 4 -4.41 -1.10 -6.59
N GLU A 5 -3.54 -0.36 -7.31
CA GLU A 5 -2.83 -0.85 -8.49
C GLU A 5 -1.37 -0.39 -8.48
N ASN A 6 -0.57 -0.94 -9.38
CA ASN A 6 0.82 -0.54 -9.64
C ASN A 6 1.68 -0.48 -8.37
N VAL A 7 1.50 -1.46 -7.48
CA VAL A 7 2.21 -1.51 -6.19
C VAL A 7 3.68 -1.85 -6.43
N GLU A 8 4.56 -0.97 -5.98
CA GLU A 8 6.01 -1.17 -5.95
C GLU A 8 6.53 -0.91 -4.53
N VAL A 9 7.39 -1.81 -4.04
CA VAL A 9 7.96 -1.70 -2.68
C VAL A 9 9.47 -1.71 -2.77
N LEU A 10 10.11 -0.62 -2.35
CA LEU A 10 11.55 -0.42 -2.40
C LEU A 10 12.15 -0.30 -1.00
N GLY A 11 13.47 -0.53 -0.91
CA GLY A 11 14.22 -0.29 0.31
C GLY A 11 14.38 -1.49 1.23
N TRP A 12 13.94 -2.69 0.84
CA TRP A 12 14.08 -3.90 1.65
C TRP A 12 15.52 -4.18 2.08
N GLU A 13 16.47 -4.11 1.16
CA GLU A 13 17.88 -4.35 1.45
C GLU A 13 18.42 -3.38 2.51
N HIS A 14 18.10 -2.10 2.35
CA HIS A 14 18.51 -1.05 3.29
C HIS A 14 17.86 -1.22 4.66
N ALA A 15 16.57 -1.58 4.70
CA ALA A 15 15.84 -1.84 5.93
C ALA A 15 16.42 -3.03 6.70
N ILE A 16 16.73 -4.13 6.00
CA ILE A 16 17.35 -5.33 6.58
C ILE A 16 18.74 -5.01 7.10
N ARG A 17 19.57 -4.31 6.32
CA ARG A 17 20.87 -3.85 6.78
C ARG A 17 20.75 -2.98 8.03
N GLY A 18 19.83 -2.01 8.00
CA GLY A 18 19.58 -1.10 9.13
C GLY A 18 19.15 -1.81 10.41
N MET A 19 18.25 -2.79 10.34
CA MET A 19 17.81 -3.54 11.52
C MET A 19 18.91 -4.42 12.14
N ARG A 20 19.93 -4.78 11.37
CA ARG A 20 21.08 -5.59 11.83
C ARG A 20 22.24 -4.77 12.37
N ASN A 21 22.27 -3.45 12.11
CA ASN A 21 23.34 -2.54 12.56
C ASN A 21 23.58 -2.58 14.09
N PRO A 22 22.55 -2.56 14.98
CA PRO A 22 22.79 -2.48 16.41
C PRO A 22 23.61 -3.64 16.99
N LYS A 23 23.63 -4.80 16.32
CA LYS A 23 24.35 -5.99 16.75
C LYS A 23 25.45 -6.42 15.77
N ASN A 24 25.77 -5.58 14.77
CA ASN A 24 26.73 -5.89 13.69
C ASN A 24 26.51 -7.29 13.08
N SER A 25 25.23 -7.68 12.93
CA SER A 25 24.85 -9.06 12.56
C SER A 25 24.55 -9.22 11.07
N TRP A 26 25.19 -8.45 10.20
CA TRP A 26 24.96 -8.47 8.75
C TRP A 26 25.23 -9.83 8.10
N THR A 27 26.24 -10.55 8.59
CA THR A 27 26.61 -11.90 8.10
C THR A 27 25.53 -12.95 8.36
N LYS A 28 24.53 -12.65 9.23
CA LYS A 28 23.40 -13.53 9.52
C LYS A 28 22.20 -13.25 8.61
N SER A 29 22.31 -12.29 7.70
CA SER A 29 21.27 -12.01 6.72
C SER A 29 21.18 -13.14 5.70
N ASP A 30 19.98 -13.59 5.43
CA ASP A 30 19.65 -14.62 4.46
C ASP A 30 18.69 -14.11 3.35
N SER A 31 18.54 -12.80 3.27
CA SER A 31 17.75 -12.13 2.24
C SER A 31 18.62 -11.67 1.07
N GLY A 32 18.03 -11.57 -0.12
CA GLY A 32 18.74 -11.11 -1.30
C GLY A 32 18.00 -11.33 -2.60
N THR A 33 18.70 -11.13 -3.72
CA THR A 33 18.17 -11.33 -5.08
C THR A 33 18.02 -12.81 -5.46
N LYS A 34 18.62 -13.72 -4.69
CA LYS A 34 18.48 -15.18 -4.87
C LYS A 34 17.46 -15.68 -3.85
N CYS A 35 16.44 -16.42 -4.32
CA CYS A 35 15.46 -16.99 -3.43
C CYS A 35 16.12 -17.98 -2.45
N PRO A 36 16.05 -17.78 -1.13
CA PRO A 36 16.65 -18.66 -0.15
C PRO A 36 15.99 -20.04 -0.10
N TYR A 37 14.80 -20.17 -0.67
CA TYR A 37 14.04 -21.44 -0.73
C TYR A 37 14.31 -22.24 -2.02
N GLY A 38 15.17 -21.74 -2.93
CA GLY A 38 15.42 -22.36 -4.24
C GLY A 38 14.24 -22.20 -5.22
N LYS A 39 14.50 -22.55 -6.50
CA LYS A 39 13.49 -22.38 -7.56
C LYS A 39 12.24 -23.24 -7.36
N GLU A 40 12.39 -24.42 -6.76
CA GLU A 40 11.29 -25.40 -6.59
C GLU A 40 10.34 -25.07 -5.42
N LYS A 41 10.80 -24.28 -4.45
CA LYS A 41 10.03 -23.89 -3.25
C LYS A 41 9.85 -22.39 -3.15
N CYS A 42 9.99 -21.68 -4.27
CA CYS A 42 9.72 -20.25 -4.29
C CYS A 42 8.28 -20.01 -3.86
N CYS A 43 8.09 -19.19 -2.82
CA CYS A 43 6.78 -18.85 -2.27
C CYS A 43 5.91 -18.01 -3.24
N GLY A 44 6.39 -17.67 -4.43
CA GLY A 44 5.71 -16.77 -5.36
C GLY A 44 5.66 -15.31 -4.90
N GLU A 45 6.09 -15.05 -3.67
CA GLU A 45 6.08 -13.72 -3.06
C GLU A 45 7.37 -12.91 -3.32
N CYS A 46 8.28 -13.45 -4.15
CA CYS A 46 9.48 -12.72 -4.55
C CYS A 46 9.09 -11.58 -5.49
N GLN A 47 8.64 -10.49 -4.92
CA GLN A 47 8.34 -9.27 -5.66
C GLN A 47 9.65 -8.56 -6.01
N GLN A 48 9.79 -8.13 -7.26
CA GLN A 48 10.89 -7.27 -7.73
C GLN A 48 12.30 -7.87 -7.52
N ASN A 49 12.45 -9.19 -7.72
CA ASN A 49 13.73 -9.87 -7.62
C ASN A 49 14.43 -9.84 -6.24
N PHE A 50 13.74 -9.50 -5.17
CA PHE A 50 14.26 -9.52 -3.81
C PHE A 50 13.45 -10.46 -2.93
N CYS A 51 14.12 -11.42 -2.29
CA CYS A 51 13.49 -12.38 -1.39
C CYS A 51 13.93 -12.13 0.05
N ILE A 52 12.97 -12.08 0.97
CA ILE A 52 13.25 -11.98 2.40
C ILE A 52 13.44 -13.38 2.96
N GLY A 53 14.62 -13.64 3.52
CA GLY A 53 14.95 -14.92 4.14
C GLY A 53 14.27 -15.13 5.50
N PRO A 54 14.16 -16.40 5.95
CA PRO A 54 13.48 -16.74 7.20
C PRO A 54 14.11 -16.10 8.44
N ASN A 55 15.45 -15.99 8.51
CA ASN A 55 16.13 -15.36 9.64
C ASN A 55 15.84 -13.86 9.70
N ASP A 56 15.86 -13.18 8.55
CA ASP A 56 15.51 -11.76 8.48
C ASP A 56 14.03 -11.55 8.78
N LYS A 57 13.14 -12.37 8.25
CA LYS A 57 11.69 -12.32 8.54
C LYS A 57 11.40 -12.48 10.02
N GLN A 58 12.08 -13.41 10.69
CA GLN A 58 11.95 -13.60 12.13
C GLN A 58 12.42 -12.39 12.93
N LEU A 59 13.58 -11.82 12.57
CA LEU A 59 14.11 -10.62 13.23
C LEU A 59 13.18 -9.42 13.01
N MET A 60 12.70 -9.20 11.78
CA MET A 60 11.74 -8.15 11.45
C MET A 60 10.46 -8.25 12.30
N THR A 61 9.91 -9.46 12.42
CA THR A 61 8.71 -9.72 13.22
C THR A 61 8.96 -9.41 14.70
N THR A 62 10.10 -9.84 15.24
CA THR A 62 10.51 -9.56 16.61
C THR A 62 10.62 -8.06 16.87
N LEU A 63 11.34 -7.34 16.00
CA LEU A 63 11.53 -5.89 16.13
C LEU A 63 10.22 -5.11 15.94
N ARG A 64 9.35 -5.54 15.03
CA ARG A 64 8.02 -4.94 14.83
C ARG A 64 7.19 -4.99 16.11
N ASN A 65 7.25 -6.10 16.84
CA ASN A 65 6.45 -6.33 18.04
C ASN A 65 7.08 -5.72 19.32
N ALA A 66 8.38 -5.38 19.28
CA ALA A 66 9.11 -4.87 20.45
C ALA A 66 8.89 -3.36 20.75
N GLY A 67 8.10 -2.65 19.93
CA GLY A 67 7.76 -1.24 20.17
C GLY A 67 8.27 -0.30 19.07
N THR A 68 7.91 0.98 19.20
CA THR A 68 8.14 2.01 18.16
C THR A 68 9.61 2.24 17.84
N ASP A 69 10.48 2.22 18.84
CA ASP A 69 11.90 2.46 18.64
C ASP A 69 12.61 1.32 17.90
N HIS A 70 12.11 0.09 18.10
CA HIS A 70 12.65 -1.10 17.45
C HIS A 70 12.17 -1.28 16.02
N ARG A 71 10.97 -0.80 15.68
CA ARG A 71 10.39 -0.93 14.33
C ARG A 71 10.82 0.17 13.36
N LYS A 72 11.75 1.06 13.73
CA LYS A 72 12.20 2.18 12.90
C LYS A 72 12.80 1.77 11.54
N PHE A 73 13.30 0.54 11.39
CA PHE A 73 13.77 0.01 10.10
C PHE A 73 12.67 0.03 9.03
N MET A 74 11.40 -0.09 9.42
CA MET A 74 10.27 -0.03 8.48
C MET A 74 10.15 1.32 7.78
N ARG A 75 10.70 2.41 8.37
CA ARG A 75 10.70 3.75 7.76
C ARG A 75 11.65 3.87 6.56
N MET A 76 12.51 2.87 6.35
CA MET A 76 13.40 2.78 5.19
C MET A 76 12.74 2.09 3.99
N ILE A 77 11.53 1.57 4.17
CA ILE A 77 10.73 0.93 3.12
C ILE A 77 9.80 1.97 2.54
N THR A 78 9.89 2.17 1.23
CA THR A 78 9.00 3.07 0.47
C THR A 78 8.05 2.23 -0.36
N VAL A 79 6.78 2.58 -0.33
CA VAL A 79 5.73 1.93 -1.12
C VAL A 79 5.18 2.95 -2.10
N TYR A 80 5.24 2.64 -3.39
CA TYR A 80 4.58 3.38 -4.46
C TYR A 80 3.35 2.59 -4.87
N LEU A 81 2.24 3.27 -5.05
CA LEU A 81 1.00 2.62 -5.48
C LEU A 81 0.01 3.65 -6.04
N ASP A 82 -0.87 3.18 -6.90
CA ASP A 82 -2.00 3.95 -7.39
C ASP A 82 -3.26 3.57 -6.61
N ILE A 83 -3.97 4.58 -6.11
CA ILE A 83 -5.22 4.39 -5.36
C ILE A 83 -6.35 5.10 -6.09
N THR A 84 -7.39 4.34 -6.44
CA THR A 84 -8.68 4.88 -6.83
C THR A 84 -9.64 4.71 -5.67
N ALA A 85 -10.18 5.81 -5.16
CA ALA A 85 -11.06 5.80 -4.01
C ALA A 85 -12.08 6.94 -4.06
N PRO A 86 -13.23 6.81 -3.37
CA PRO A 86 -14.19 7.89 -3.21
C PRO A 86 -13.57 9.11 -2.52
N LEU A 87 -14.10 10.30 -2.81
CA LEU A 87 -13.56 11.56 -2.31
C LEU A 87 -13.56 11.62 -0.76
N TYR A 88 -14.57 11.05 -0.11
CA TYR A 88 -14.63 11.01 1.36
C TYR A 88 -13.49 10.18 1.98
N TRP A 89 -13.04 9.11 1.29
CA TRP A 89 -11.90 8.31 1.71
C TRP A 89 -10.60 9.11 1.65
N TRP A 90 -10.41 9.90 0.59
CA TRP A 90 -9.24 10.77 0.45
C TRP A 90 -9.16 11.84 1.54
N LYS A 91 -10.31 12.40 1.93
CA LYS A 91 -10.36 13.38 3.03
C LYS A 91 -9.85 12.81 4.35
N GLU A 92 -10.15 11.54 4.63
CA GLU A 92 -9.63 10.86 5.80
C GLU A 92 -8.15 10.51 5.62
N PHE A 93 -7.77 9.95 4.47
CA PHE A 93 -6.40 9.55 4.19
C PHE A 93 -5.42 10.74 4.23
N ASP A 94 -5.81 11.92 3.79
CA ASP A 94 -5.00 13.14 3.81
C ASP A 94 -4.64 13.61 5.23
N THR A 95 -5.26 13.07 6.27
CA THR A 95 -4.87 13.33 7.66
C THR A 95 -3.57 12.64 8.04
N TYR A 96 -3.20 11.55 7.34
CA TYR A 96 -1.97 10.77 7.55
C TYR A 96 -0.79 11.33 6.76
N LYS A 97 -0.33 12.53 7.11
CA LYS A 97 0.67 13.28 6.32
C LYS A 97 2.12 12.85 6.54
N VAL A 98 2.42 12.18 7.65
CA VAL A 98 3.80 11.84 8.01
C VAL A 98 4.29 10.68 7.14
N GLY A 99 5.30 10.97 6.29
CA GLY A 99 5.90 9.99 5.39
C GLY A 99 5.02 9.61 4.20
N THR A 100 3.95 10.38 3.92
CA THR A 100 3.05 10.16 2.79
C THR A 100 3.11 11.36 1.84
N VAL A 101 3.26 11.09 0.54
CA VAL A 101 3.19 12.08 -0.52
C VAL A 101 2.18 11.62 -1.55
N ALA A 102 1.17 12.43 -1.83
CA ALA A 102 0.14 12.13 -2.82
C ALA A 102 0.20 13.10 -3.99
N ASN A 103 0.15 12.56 -5.21
CA ASN A 103 -0.11 13.29 -6.44
C ASN A 103 -1.48 12.86 -6.95
N SER A 104 -2.45 13.76 -6.95
CA SER A 104 -3.81 13.45 -7.38
C SER A 104 -4.11 13.94 -8.80
N CYS A 105 -5.03 13.28 -9.47
CA CYS A 105 -5.67 13.84 -10.67
C CYS A 105 -6.42 15.12 -10.28
N SER A 106 -6.22 16.18 -11.05
CA SER A 106 -6.92 17.45 -10.80
C SER A 106 -8.43 17.31 -11.10
N THR A 107 -9.26 17.47 -10.10
CA THR A 107 -10.72 17.52 -10.26
C THR A 107 -11.14 18.73 -11.11
N MET A 108 -10.44 19.86 -10.98
CA MET A 108 -10.71 21.07 -11.79
C MET A 108 -10.61 20.82 -13.29
N HIS A 109 -9.66 19.97 -13.71
CA HIS A 109 -9.43 19.71 -15.14
C HIS A 109 -10.18 18.48 -15.66
N LYS A 110 -10.65 17.61 -14.79
CA LYS A 110 -11.20 16.31 -15.18
C LYS A 110 -12.69 16.17 -14.90
N ILE A 111 -13.26 16.92 -13.96
CA ILE A 111 -14.66 16.76 -13.54
C ILE A 111 -15.66 17.06 -14.67
N ALA A 112 -15.33 18.01 -15.56
CA ALA A 112 -16.16 18.40 -16.68
C ALA A 112 -15.77 17.70 -17.99
N ALA A 113 -14.81 16.77 -18.00
CA ALA A 113 -14.28 16.16 -19.21
C ALA A 113 -15.19 15.06 -19.80
N LYS A 114 -16.12 14.56 -19.03
CA LYS A 114 -17.11 13.53 -19.44
C LYS A 114 -18.42 13.73 -18.70
N GLU A 115 -19.48 13.14 -19.21
CA GLU A 115 -20.75 13.02 -18.47
C GLU A 115 -20.60 12.06 -17.29
N PHE A 116 -21.31 12.34 -16.20
CA PHE A 116 -21.31 11.47 -15.02
C PHE A 116 -22.16 10.23 -15.27
N THR A 117 -21.66 9.10 -14.79
CA THR A 117 -22.36 7.83 -14.77
C THR A 117 -22.51 7.36 -13.30
N LEU A 118 -23.33 6.34 -13.05
CA LEU A 118 -23.47 5.77 -11.70
C LEU A 118 -22.15 5.24 -11.17
N ASP A 119 -21.26 4.76 -12.05
CA ASP A 119 -19.93 4.24 -11.65
C ASP A 119 -18.99 5.33 -11.10
N ASP A 120 -19.30 6.60 -11.33
CA ASP A 120 -18.56 7.71 -10.75
C ASP A 120 -18.90 7.98 -9.28
N PHE A 121 -19.91 7.30 -8.75
CA PHE A 121 -20.41 7.45 -7.39
C PHE A 121 -20.34 6.15 -6.59
N SER A 122 -20.15 6.26 -5.28
CA SER A 122 -20.27 5.11 -4.38
C SER A 122 -21.75 4.83 -4.12
N HIS A 123 -22.28 3.78 -4.75
CA HIS A 123 -23.68 3.42 -4.67
C HIS A 123 -23.91 1.94 -4.33
N GLU A 124 -22.88 1.20 -3.98
CA GLU A 124 -22.90 -0.26 -3.81
C GLU A 124 -23.88 -0.74 -2.74
N HIS A 125 -24.29 0.15 -1.82
CA HIS A 125 -25.22 -0.15 -0.74
C HIS A 125 -26.51 0.68 -0.83
N LEU A 126 -26.71 1.41 -1.93
CA LEU A 126 -27.91 2.18 -2.15
C LEU A 126 -28.94 1.35 -2.94
N ASP A 127 -30.18 1.36 -2.47
CA ASP A 127 -31.31 0.86 -3.26
C ASP A 127 -31.62 1.88 -4.37
N THR A 128 -31.02 1.64 -5.54
CA THR A 128 -31.13 2.55 -6.70
C THR A 128 -32.58 2.71 -7.16
N PHE A 129 -33.45 1.76 -6.87
CA PHE A 129 -34.88 1.82 -7.26
C PHE A 129 -35.65 2.81 -6.39
N ARG A 130 -35.35 2.90 -5.10
CA ARG A 130 -36.01 3.86 -4.19
C ARG A 130 -35.50 5.29 -4.35
N GLY A 131 -34.24 5.46 -4.70
CA GLY A 131 -33.63 6.79 -4.89
C GLY A 131 -34.17 7.52 -6.12
N LEU A 132 -34.45 6.82 -7.21
CA LEU A 132 -34.96 7.41 -8.45
C LEU A 132 -36.44 7.86 -8.36
N THR A 133 -37.25 7.26 -7.49
CA THR A 133 -38.66 7.61 -7.34
C THR A 133 -38.90 8.83 -6.47
N MET A 134 -37.91 9.25 -5.65
CA MET A 134 -38.08 10.43 -4.77
C MET A 134 -37.85 11.78 -5.47
N TYR A 135 -37.25 11.79 -6.69
CA TYR A 135 -36.98 13.00 -7.43
C TYR A 135 -37.69 13.09 -8.80
N ALA A 136 -38.62 12.20 -9.08
CA ALA A 136 -39.46 12.39 -10.24
C ALA A 136 -40.41 13.58 -9.97
N PRO A 137 -40.39 14.66 -10.80
CA PRO A 137 -41.34 15.75 -10.68
C PRO A 137 -42.74 15.12 -10.80
N GLN A 138 -43.58 15.40 -9.84
CA GLN A 138 -45.01 15.11 -10.00
C GLN A 138 -45.55 16.08 -11.06
N GLU A 139 -45.90 15.55 -12.24
CA GLU A 139 -46.70 16.28 -13.20
C GLU A 139 -48.11 16.60 -12.67
#